data_c3349f06f5550118c5f973b4c1413272
#
_entry.id   c3349f06f5550118c5f973b4c1413272
#
_cell.length_a   1.000
_cell.length_b   1.000
_cell.length_c   1.000
_cell.angle_alpha   90.00
_cell.angle_beta   90.00
_cell.angle_gamma   90.00
#
_symmetry.space_group_name_H-M   'P 1'
#
loop_
_entity.id
_entity.type
_entity.pdbx_description
1 polymer ?
#
loop_
_entity_poly.entity_id
_entity_poly.type
_entity_poly.pdbx_seq_one_letter_code
_entity_poly.pdbx_strand_id
1 'polypeptide(L)'
;DKKPYYISTAIAYTSAKPHIGNTYEIVLADAIARFDVYFQTGTDEHGQKIQEKAEAAGITPQQHVDKIAGEVKTIWDLMNTTYDKFIRTTDPMHEKKVQKIFKKLYDQGDIYKGAYKGKYCKPCESFWTESQLKDGCCPDCGRPCVDAEEEAYFFRMSKYADRLMK
;
A
#
# COMPACT_ATOMS: atom_id res chain seq x y z
N ASP A 1 30.02 -16.92 11.27
CA ASP A 1 29.28 -15.65 11.49
C ASP A 1 28.09 -15.64 10.55
N LYS A 2 26.87 -15.81 11.09
CA LYS A 2 25.63 -15.64 10.30
C LYS A 2 25.47 -14.14 10.00
N LYS A 3 25.28 -13.80 8.73
CA LYS A 3 24.97 -12.42 8.34
C LYS A 3 23.56 -12.10 8.81
N PRO A 4 23.31 -10.89 9.37
CA PRO A 4 21.96 -10.47 9.73
C PRO A 4 21.07 -10.48 8.46
N TYR A 5 19.89 -11.04 8.58
CA TYR A 5 18.93 -11.13 7.50
C TYR A 5 17.69 -10.31 7.85
N TYR A 6 17.11 -9.67 6.85
CA TYR A 6 15.89 -8.88 6.98
C TYR A 6 14.80 -9.48 6.10
N ILE A 7 13.60 -9.64 6.64
CA ILE A 7 12.42 -10.08 5.90
C ILE A 7 11.26 -9.12 6.13
N SER A 8 10.50 -8.84 5.10
CA SER A 8 9.24 -8.10 5.19
C SER A 8 8.16 -8.77 4.38
N THR A 9 6.91 -8.61 4.82
CA THR A 9 5.73 -8.99 4.05
C THR A 9 5.16 -7.81 3.30
N ALA A 10 4.22 -8.05 2.39
CA ALA A 10 3.25 -7.05 2.03
C ALA A 10 2.50 -6.59 3.29
N ILE A 11 2.14 -5.31 3.34
CA ILE A 11 1.39 -4.73 4.45
C ILE A 11 -0.11 -4.79 4.14
N ALA A 12 -0.91 -5.21 5.13
CA ALA A 12 -2.34 -5.41 4.95
C ALA A 12 -3.08 -4.08 4.73
N TYR A 13 -3.86 -3.98 3.64
CA TYR A 13 -4.66 -2.80 3.35
C TYR A 13 -5.88 -2.73 4.27
N THR A 14 -6.01 -1.65 5.03
CA THR A 14 -7.00 -1.49 6.08
C THR A 14 -8.41 -1.12 5.58
N SER A 15 -8.71 -1.34 4.32
CA SER A 15 -10.07 -1.20 3.81
C SER A 15 -11.02 -2.27 4.35
N ALA A 16 -10.52 -3.45 4.75
CA ALA A 16 -11.27 -4.56 5.33
C ALA A 16 -10.38 -5.43 6.22
N LYS A 17 -11.03 -6.36 6.95
CA LYS A 17 -10.30 -7.42 7.68
C LYS A 17 -9.44 -8.25 6.74
N PRO A 18 -8.25 -8.72 7.19
CA PRO A 18 -7.42 -9.60 6.39
C PRO A 18 -8.15 -10.93 6.10
N HIS A 19 -7.89 -11.49 4.93
CA HIS A 19 -8.38 -12.79 4.53
C HIS A 19 -7.26 -13.84 4.57
N ILE A 20 -7.60 -15.09 4.30
CA ILE A 20 -6.65 -16.23 4.40
C ILE A 20 -5.40 -16.07 3.51
N GLY A 21 -5.48 -15.33 2.40
CA GLY A 21 -4.32 -15.05 1.56
C GLY A 21 -3.28 -14.17 2.27
N ASN A 22 -3.72 -13.19 3.06
CA ASN A 22 -2.83 -12.36 3.87
C ASN A 22 -2.19 -13.19 4.99
N THR A 23 -2.96 -14.09 5.62
CA THR A 23 -2.45 -14.95 6.70
C THR A 23 -1.46 -15.98 6.21
N TYR A 24 -1.60 -16.48 4.99
CA TYR A 24 -0.63 -17.40 4.37
C TYR A 24 0.75 -16.75 4.26
N GLU A 25 0.82 -15.53 3.74
CA GLU A 25 2.07 -14.81 3.57
C GLU A 25 2.77 -14.54 4.90
N ILE A 26 2.02 -14.08 5.93
CA ILE A 26 2.59 -13.76 7.23
C ILE A 26 3.15 -15.01 7.93
N VAL A 27 2.47 -16.15 7.85
CA VAL A 27 2.94 -17.43 8.43
C VAL A 27 4.18 -17.93 7.72
N LEU A 28 4.25 -17.81 6.40
CA LEU A 28 5.43 -18.20 5.63
C LEU A 28 6.64 -17.34 6.00
N ALA A 29 6.46 -16.02 6.10
CA ALA A 29 7.52 -15.11 6.52
C ALA A 29 7.97 -15.38 7.96
N ASP A 30 7.04 -15.64 8.88
CA ASP A 30 7.32 -15.98 10.26
C ASP A 30 8.13 -17.28 10.38
N ALA A 31 7.77 -18.31 9.60
CA ALA A 31 8.52 -19.57 9.59
C ALA A 31 10.00 -19.36 9.23
N ILE A 32 10.29 -18.44 8.31
CA ILE A 32 11.66 -18.08 7.93
C ILE A 32 12.31 -17.20 9.03
N ALA A 33 11.54 -16.27 9.60
CA ALA A 33 12.03 -15.29 10.58
C ALA A 33 12.52 -15.92 11.88
N ARG A 34 12.03 -17.10 12.24
CA ARG A 34 12.46 -17.84 13.46
C ARG A 34 13.94 -18.27 13.45
N PHE A 35 14.69 -17.95 12.39
CA PHE A 35 16.10 -18.30 12.22
C PHE A 35 17.03 -17.07 12.23
N ASP A 36 16.98 -16.19 13.24
CA ASP A 36 17.81 -14.98 13.39
C ASP A 36 17.59 -13.93 12.29
N VAL A 37 16.34 -13.58 12.05
CA VAL A 37 15.90 -12.63 11.02
C VAL A 37 15.17 -11.46 11.67
N TYR A 38 15.46 -10.22 11.28
CA TYR A 38 14.60 -9.08 11.62
C TYR A 38 13.37 -9.09 10.73
N PHE A 39 12.21 -9.29 11.34
CA PHE A 39 10.95 -9.45 10.63
C PHE A 39 10.03 -8.23 10.80
N GLN A 40 9.66 -7.60 9.71
CA GLN A 40 8.74 -6.47 9.69
C GLN A 40 7.49 -6.79 8.86
N THR A 41 6.35 -6.46 9.43
CA THR A 41 5.03 -6.45 8.77
C THR A 41 4.29 -5.17 9.11
N GLY A 42 3.03 -5.03 8.72
CA GLY A 42 2.25 -3.83 9.06
C GLY A 42 0.95 -3.68 8.31
N THR A 43 0.44 -2.44 8.30
CA THR A 43 -0.80 -2.04 7.63
C THR A 43 -0.59 -0.86 6.69
N ASP A 44 -1.27 -0.93 5.54
CA ASP A 44 -1.44 0.18 4.60
C ASP A 44 -2.76 0.90 4.89
N GLU A 45 -2.66 2.20 5.22
CA GLU A 45 -3.74 2.93 5.90
C GLU A 45 -4.19 4.20 5.15
N HIS A 46 -3.84 4.34 3.88
CA HIS A 46 -4.25 5.47 3.05
C HIS A 46 -5.08 4.99 1.84
N GLY A 47 -5.99 5.84 1.37
CA GLY A 47 -6.74 5.61 0.16
C GLY A 47 -8.22 6.00 0.27
N GLN A 48 -8.84 6.23 -0.89
CA GLN A 48 -10.22 6.68 -1.00
C GLN A 48 -11.22 5.68 -0.38
N LYS A 49 -10.98 4.37 -0.55
CA LYS A 49 -11.86 3.33 0.03
C LYS A 49 -11.93 3.38 1.54
N ILE A 50 -10.83 3.75 2.22
CA ILE A 50 -10.80 3.89 3.68
C ILE A 50 -11.67 5.07 4.07
N GLN A 51 -11.56 6.20 3.38
CA GLN A 51 -12.39 7.37 3.62
C GLN A 51 -13.87 7.05 3.42
N GLU A 52 -14.25 6.45 2.29
CA GLU A 52 -15.64 6.09 2.00
C GLU A 52 -16.23 5.16 3.07
N LYS A 53 -15.45 4.20 3.58
CA LYS A 53 -15.89 3.29 4.64
C LYS A 53 -16.02 3.97 6.01
N ALA A 54 -15.11 4.87 6.32
CA ALA A 54 -15.18 5.66 7.54
C ALA A 54 -16.41 6.57 7.54
N GLU A 55 -16.67 7.26 6.43
CA GLU A 55 -17.86 8.10 6.23
C GLU A 55 -19.15 7.28 6.35
N ALA A 56 -19.22 6.12 5.69
CA ALA A 56 -20.38 5.23 5.77
C ALA A 56 -20.63 4.71 7.20
N ALA A 57 -19.58 4.60 8.02
CA ALA A 57 -19.67 4.20 9.42
C ALA A 57 -19.86 5.37 10.39
N GLY A 58 -19.85 6.62 9.91
CA GLY A 58 -19.98 7.81 10.76
C GLY A 58 -18.78 8.06 11.67
N ILE A 59 -17.59 7.61 11.29
CA ILE A 59 -16.34 7.77 12.05
C ILE A 59 -15.27 8.44 11.22
N THR A 60 -14.19 8.87 11.86
CA THR A 60 -13.04 9.44 11.13
C THR A 60 -12.23 8.32 10.43
N PRO A 61 -11.52 8.64 9.31
CA PRO A 61 -10.60 7.69 8.68
C PRO A 61 -9.58 7.12 9.66
N GLN A 62 -9.03 7.94 10.57
CA GLN A 62 -8.10 7.48 11.60
C GLN A 62 -8.73 6.45 12.53
N GLN A 63 -9.95 6.68 13.02
CA GLN A 63 -10.66 5.71 13.86
C GLN A 63 -10.93 4.39 13.13
N HIS A 64 -11.22 4.47 11.82
CA HIS A 64 -11.41 3.28 11.00
C HIS A 64 -10.14 2.46 10.91
N VAL A 65 -9.01 3.07 10.53
CA VAL A 65 -7.73 2.36 10.38
C VAL A 65 -7.18 1.86 11.73
N ASP A 66 -7.38 2.59 12.81
CA ASP A 66 -7.00 2.14 14.16
C ASP A 66 -7.72 0.85 14.55
N LYS A 67 -9.01 0.78 14.28
CA LYS A 67 -9.81 -0.42 14.51
C LYS A 67 -9.30 -1.60 13.69
N ILE A 68 -9.14 -1.41 12.37
CA ILE A 68 -8.71 -2.50 11.47
C ILE A 68 -7.28 -2.94 11.77
N ALA A 69 -6.36 -2.02 12.04
CA ALA A 69 -4.99 -2.37 12.43
C ALA A 69 -4.96 -3.18 13.74
N GLY A 70 -5.82 -2.86 14.70
CA GLY A 70 -5.98 -3.65 15.91
C GLY A 70 -6.48 -5.07 15.63
N GLU A 71 -7.46 -5.23 14.74
CA GLU A 71 -7.96 -6.54 14.29
C GLU A 71 -6.88 -7.35 13.55
N VAL A 72 -6.08 -6.71 12.68
CA VAL A 72 -4.94 -7.35 12.02
C VAL A 72 -3.93 -7.87 13.04
N LYS A 73 -3.52 -7.04 14.00
CA LYS A 73 -2.62 -7.45 15.07
C LYS A 73 -3.16 -8.65 15.84
N THR A 74 -4.42 -8.61 16.23
CA THR A 74 -5.06 -9.73 16.94
C THR A 74 -4.98 -11.03 16.14
N ILE A 75 -5.17 -10.98 14.83
CA ILE A 75 -5.08 -12.17 13.97
C ILE A 75 -3.62 -12.66 13.90
N TRP A 76 -2.65 -11.74 13.73
CA TRP A 76 -1.22 -12.10 13.72
C TRP A 76 -0.78 -12.74 15.05
N ASP A 77 -1.26 -12.19 16.17
CA ASP A 77 -0.97 -12.73 17.51
C ASP A 77 -1.60 -14.11 17.73
N LEU A 78 -2.84 -14.32 17.27
CA LEU A 78 -3.49 -15.64 17.29
C LEU A 78 -2.72 -16.69 16.46
N MET A 79 -2.04 -16.28 15.41
CA MET A 79 -1.18 -17.14 14.59
C MET A 79 0.22 -17.31 15.18
N ASN A 80 0.48 -16.74 16.36
CA ASN A 80 1.77 -16.78 17.05
C ASN A 80 2.93 -16.28 16.18
N THR A 81 2.71 -15.21 15.41
CA THR A 81 3.74 -14.58 14.58
C THR A 81 4.73 -13.78 15.43
N THR A 82 6.02 -13.83 15.06
CA THR A 82 7.13 -13.29 15.84
C THR A 82 7.74 -12.03 15.21
N TYR A 83 6.91 -11.15 14.63
CA TYR A 83 7.41 -9.91 14.03
C TYR A 83 8.08 -9.00 15.06
N ASP A 84 9.25 -8.46 14.70
CA ASP A 84 9.98 -7.48 15.50
C ASP A 84 9.35 -6.09 15.42
N LYS A 85 8.72 -5.78 14.29
CA LYS A 85 8.06 -4.50 14.07
C LYS A 85 6.78 -4.63 13.25
N PHE A 86 5.74 -4.01 13.78
CA PHE A 86 4.51 -3.73 13.06
C PHE A 86 4.49 -2.25 12.67
N ILE A 87 4.62 -1.96 11.38
CA ILE A 87 4.60 -0.59 10.84
C ILE A 87 3.18 -0.21 10.43
N ARG A 88 2.82 1.03 10.69
CA ARG A 88 1.60 1.64 10.17
C ARG A 88 1.99 2.78 9.24
N THR A 89 1.36 2.89 8.07
CA THR A 89 1.68 3.98 7.15
C THR A 89 1.23 5.34 7.67
N THR A 90 0.34 5.38 8.68
CA THR A 90 -0.06 6.58 9.43
C THR A 90 0.85 6.91 10.61
N ASP A 91 1.89 6.10 10.89
CA ASP A 91 2.84 6.41 11.96
C ASP A 91 3.60 7.72 11.66
N PRO A 92 3.66 8.69 12.58
CA PRO A 92 4.33 9.98 12.34
C PRO A 92 5.82 9.83 11.96
N MET A 93 6.49 8.79 12.46
CA MET A 93 7.86 8.51 12.09
C MET A 93 7.97 8.00 10.66
N HIS A 94 7.03 7.17 10.21
CA HIS A 94 6.94 6.71 8.82
C HIS A 94 6.71 7.89 7.89
N GLU A 95 5.70 8.70 8.17
CA GLU A 95 5.36 9.90 7.37
C GLU A 95 6.56 10.85 7.22
N LYS A 96 7.25 11.17 8.31
CA LYS A 96 8.45 12.02 8.26
C LYS A 96 9.56 11.44 7.37
N LYS A 97 9.75 10.13 7.39
CA LYS A 97 10.75 9.47 6.52
C LYS A 97 10.33 9.52 5.06
N VAL A 98 9.07 9.24 4.76
CA VAL A 98 8.52 9.32 3.41
C VAL A 98 8.62 10.74 2.87
N GLN A 99 8.21 11.75 3.65
CA GLN A 99 8.32 13.16 3.28
C GLN A 99 9.76 13.57 2.96
N LYS A 100 10.73 13.11 3.76
CA LYS A 100 12.16 13.40 3.53
C LYS A 100 12.65 12.79 2.22
N ILE A 101 12.29 11.55 1.92
CA ILE A 101 12.68 10.86 0.69
C ILE A 101 12.01 11.53 -0.50
N PHE A 102 10.71 11.78 -0.42
CA PHE A 102 9.93 12.44 -1.46
C PHE A 102 10.51 13.82 -1.79
N LYS A 103 10.77 14.65 -0.75
CA LYS A 103 11.39 15.97 -0.93
C LYS A 103 12.75 15.88 -1.62
N LYS A 104 13.58 14.93 -1.21
CA LYS A 104 14.90 14.72 -1.86
C LYS A 104 14.75 14.43 -3.36
N LEU A 105 13.85 13.53 -3.74
CA LEU A 105 13.62 13.17 -5.14
C LEU A 105 12.98 14.32 -5.93
N TYR A 106 12.11 15.10 -5.29
CA TYR A 106 11.53 16.30 -5.88
C TYR A 106 12.59 17.39 -6.14
N ASP A 107 13.44 17.67 -5.15
CA ASP A 107 14.53 18.66 -5.28
C ASP A 107 15.57 18.22 -6.34
N GLN A 108 15.74 16.93 -6.60
CA GLN A 108 16.58 16.39 -7.66
C GLN A 108 15.91 16.41 -9.05
N GLY A 109 14.65 16.82 -9.15
CA GLY A 109 13.87 16.81 -10.38
C GLY A 109 13.45 15.41 -10.86
N ASP A 110 13.56 14.40 -10.00
CA ASP A 110 13.12 13.03 -10.28
C ASP A 110 11.61 12.86 -10.06
N ILE A 111 11.04 13.69 -9.20
CA ILE A 111 9.59 13.83 -9.03
C ILE A 111 9.16 15.19 -9.59
N TYR A 112 8.07 15.22 -10.33
CA TYR A 112 7.49 16.44 -10.88
C TYR A 112 5.96 16.39 -10.81
N LYS A 113 5.35 17.57 -10.67
CA LYS A 113 3.89 17.73 -10.68
C LYS A 113 3.37 17.75 -12.11
N GLY A 114 2.27 17.08 -12.34
CA GLY A 114 1.55 17.05 -13.62
C GLY A 114 0.08 16.73 -13.41
N ALA A 115 -0.68 16.65 -14.50
CA ALA A 115 -2.06 16.20 -14.46
C ALA A 115 -2.19 14.87 -15.20
N TYR A 116 -2.90 13.94 -14.61
CA TYR A 116 -3.28 12.70 -15.25
C TYR A 116 -4.76 12.77 -15.65
N LYS A 117 -5.03 12.49 -16.92
CA LYS A 117 -6.40 12.39 -17.45
C LYS A 117 -6.62 10.98 -17.96
N GLY A 118 -7.73 10.38 -17.56
CA GLY A 118 -8.05 9.03 -18.01
C GLY A 118 -9.39 8.54 -17.49
N LYS A 119 -9.71 7.30 -17.81
CA LYS A 119 -10.91 6.61 -17.32
C LYS A 119 -10.58 5.93 -16.00
N TYR A 120 -11.17 6.37 -14.92
CA TYR A 120 -10.91 5.88 -13.58
C TYR A 120 -11.96 4.86 -13.13
N CYS A 121 -11.47 3.71 -12.70
CA CYS A 121 -12.29 2.69 -12.04
C CYS A 121 -12.17 2.84 -10.53
N LYS A 122 -13.20 3.40 -9.86
CA LYS A 122 -13.20 3.58 -8.40
C LYS A 122 -12.98 2.28 -7.62
N PRO A 123 -13.66 1.15 -7.94
CA PRO A 123 -13.47 -0.08 -7.17
C PRO A 123 -12.08 -0.71 -7.28
N CYS A 124 -11.41 -0.53 -8.43
CA CYS A 124 -10.05 -1.05 -8.64
C CYS A 124 -8.97 -0.04 -8.31
N GLU A 125 -9.35 1.24 -8.06
CA GLU A 125 -8.42 2.36 -7.86
C GLU A 125 -7.38 2.48 -8.99
N SER A 126 -7.84 2.27 -10.23
CA SER A 126 -6.98 2.18 -11.41
C SER A 126 -7.45 3.10 -12.51
N PHE A 127 -6.50 3.76 -13.15
CA PHE A 127 -6.71 4.53 -14.37
C PHE A 127 -6.47 3.65 -15.60
N TRP A 128 -7.28 3.88 -16.62
CA TRP A 128 -7.23 3.19 -17.90
C TRP A 128 -7.23 4.19 -19.04
N THR A 129 -6.55 3.86 -20.11
CA THR A 129 -6.72 4.56 -21.39
C THR A 129 -8.01 4.06 -22.05
N GLU A 130 -8.60 4.86 -22.92
CA GLU A 130 -9.83 4.49 -23.62
C GLU A 130 -9.67 3.18 -24.42
N SER A 131 -8.48 2.93 -24.98
CA SER A 131 -8.15 1.71 -25.72
C SER A 131 -8.04 0.44 -24.85
N GLN A 132 -7.88 0.60 -23.55
CA GLN A 132 -7.79 -0.52 -22.60
C GLN A 132 -9.14 -0.93 -22.04
N LEU A 133 -10.16 -0.08 -22.18
CA LEU A 133 -11.49 -0.39 -21.72
C LEU A 133 -12.16 -1.49 -22.58
N LYS A 134 -13.02 -2.27 -21.94
CA LYS A 134 -13.90 -3.22 -22.61
C LYS A 134 -15.33 -2.66 -22.55
N ASP A 135 -15.83 -2.16 -23.67
CA ASP A 135 -17.16 -1.54 -23.77
C ASP A 135 -17.39 -0.41 -22.75
N GLY A 136 -16.38 0.44 -22.54
CA GLY A 136 -16.43 1.54 -21.57
C GLY A 136 -16.24 1.11 -20.10
N CYS A 137 -15.98 -0.18 -19.88
CA CYS A 137 -15.84 -0.77 -18.54
C CYS A 137 -14.39 -1.16 -18.22
N CYS A 138 -14.11 -1.23 -16.94
CA CYS A 138 -12.82 -1.67 -16.41
C CYS A 138 -12.50 -3.11 -16.86
N PRO A 139 -11.33 -3.38 -17.44
CA PRO A 139 -10.97 -4.72 -17.88
C PRO A 139 -10.83 -5.74 -16.75
N ASP A 140 -10.56 -5.27 -15.52
CA ASP A 140 -10.35 -6.15 -14.36
C ASP A 140 -11.66 -6.53 -13.66
N CYS A 141 -12.57 -5.58 -13.46
CA CYS A 141 -13.79 -5.84 -12.67
C CYS A 141 -15.10 -5.68 -13.44
N GLY A 142 -15.06 -5.28 -14.72
CA GLY A 142 -16.22 -5.14 -15.59
C GLY A 142 -17.16 -3.97 -15.23
N ARG A 143 -16.80 -3.09 -14.30
CA ARG A 143 -17.63 -1.95 -13.89
C ARG A 143 -17.35 -0.72 -14.75
N PRO A 144 -18.36 0.17 -14.93
CA PRO A 144 -18.16 1.40 -15.67
C PRO A 144 -17.05 2.26 -15.09
N CYS A 145 -16.21 2.83 -15.95
CA CYS A 145 -15.22 3.83 -15.60
C CYS A 145 -15.77 5.23 -15.82
N VAL A 146 -15.28 6.19 -15.03
CA VAL A 146 -15.65 7.60 -15.14
C VAL A 146 -14.45 8.41 -15.65
N ASP A 147 -14.73 9.52 -16.34
CA ASP A 147 -13.67 10.47 -16.67
C ASP A 147 -13.15 11.11 -15.40
N ALA A 148 -11.84 11.09 -15.25
CA ALA A 148 -11.18 11.72 -14.13
C ALA A 148 -9.94 12.48 -14.62
N GLU A 149 -9.75 13.65 -14.04
CA GLU A 149 -8.54 14.44 -14.15
C GLU A 149 -8.05 14.72 -12.74
N GLU A 150 -6.81 14.33 -12.46
CA GLU A 150 -6.21 14.49 -11.15
C GLU A 150 -4.83 15.10 -11.26
N GLU A 151 -4.55 16.13 -10.45
CA GLU A 151 -3.19 16.57 -10.24
C GLU A 151 -2.43 15.49 -9.48
N ALA A 152 -1.33 15.04 -10.04
CA ALA A 152 -0.51 13.99 -9.46
C ALA A 152 0.98 14.33 -9.56
N TYR A 153 1.74 13.69 -8.70
CA TYR A 153 3.20 13.70 -8.81
C TYR A 153 3.65 12.47 -9.57
N PHE A 154 4.53 12.68 -10.53
CA PHE A 154 5.10 11.62 -11.37
C PHE A 154 6.57 11.43 -11.04
N PHE A 155 7.01 10.17 -11.04
CA PHE A 155 8.40 9.81 -10.87
C PHE A 155 9.04 9.44 -12.22
N ARG A 156 10.22 10.00 -12.51
CA ARG A 156 10.97 9.73 -13.73
C ARG A 156 11.68 8.37 -13.69
N MET A 157 10.89 7.29 -13.61
CA MET A 157 11.41 5.93 -13.47
C MET A 157 12.33 5.54 -14.64
N SER A 158 12.05 5.99 -15.86
CA SER A 158 12.88 5.73 -17.05
C SER A 158 14.34 6.18 -16.89
N LYS A 159 14.62 7.22 -16.11
CA LYS A 159 15.99 7.67 -15.78
C LYS A 159 16.81 6.59 -15.07
N TYR A 160 16.18 5.65 -14.44
CA TYR A 160 16.81 4.61 -13.64
C TYR A 160 16.84 3.23 -14.31
N ALA A 161 16.22 3.09 -15.50
CA ALA A 161 16.05 1.81 -16.18
C ALA A 161 17.38 1.06 -16.35
N ASP A 162 18.41 1.70 -16.91
CA ASP A 162 19.71 1.07 -17.16
C ASP A 162 20.43 0.62 -15.88
N ARG A 163 20.15 1.29 -14.74
CA ARG A 163 20.72 0.93 -13.44
C ARG A 163 19.99 -0.22 -12.78
N LEU A 164 18.70 -0.37 -13.06
CA LEU A 164 17.87 -1.45 -12.51
C LEU A 164 18.06 -2.76 -13.27
N MET A 165 18.49 -2.69 -14.55
CA MET A 165 18.70 -3.85 -15.41
C MET A 165 20.13 -4.43 -15.31
N LYS A 166 21.02 -3.82 -14.54
CA LYS A 166 22.39 -4.29 -14.23
C LYS A 166 22.43 -5.07 -12.92
#